data_4f56f179eef82fd5140b77840387c32e
#
_entry.id   4f56f179eef82fd5140b77840387c32e
#
_cell.length_a   1.000
_cell.length_b   1.000
_cell.length_c   1.000
_cell.angle_alpha   90.00
_cell.angle_beta   90.00
_cell.angle_gamma   90.00
#
_symmetry.space_group_name_H-M   'P 1'
#
loop_
_entity.id
_entity.type
_entity.pdbx_description
1 polymer ?
#
loop_
_entity_poly.entity_id
_entity_poly.type
_entity_poly.pdbx_seq_one_letter_code
_entity_poly.pdbx_strand_id
1 'polypeptide(L)'
;LLIPQEFRTADNGAEHGVFCFFALADDCLEAGGDRLMAEYIARIEALPFGSDKRTALEETFYAGQRPLSYDGGGRITLPESLCQDAGLGEDVVIVGLGPRFQIWDRARWNARRDARRALARQVMNGEAV
;
A
#
# COMPACT_ATOMS: atom_id res chain seq x y z
N LEU A 1 12.00 -8.73 -4.78
CA LEU A 1 10.82 -8.45 -5.59
C LEU A 1 11.11 -7.29 -6.55
N LEU A 2 10.97 -7.55 -7.84
CA LEU A 2 11.18 -6.55 -8.88
C LEU A 2 9.95 -5.65 -8.99
N ILE A 3 10.16 -4.34 -8.87
CA ILE A 3 9.08 -3.36 -9.00
C ILE A 3 9.17 -2.70 -10.38
N PRO A 4 8.09 -2.68 -11.18
CA PRO A 4 8.10 -2.02 -12.48
C PRO A 4 8.52 -0.56 -12.39
N GLN A 5 9.25 -0.08 -13.39
CA GLN A 5 9.79 1.27 -13.40
C GLN A 5 8.71 2.34 -13.29
N GLU A 6 7.58 2.15 -13.97
CA GLU A 6 6.47 3.10 -13.91
C GLU A 6 5.91 3.26 -12.49
N PHE A 7 6.00 2.25 -11.64
CA PHE A 7 5.57 2.36 -10.24
C PHE A 7 6.63 3.08 -9.39
N ARG A 8 7.91 2.86 -9.70
CA ARG A 8 9.02 3.50 -8.99
C ARG A 8 9.08 5.01 -9.24
N THR A 9 8.63 5.47 -10.41
CA THR A 9 8.71 6.88 -10.82
C THR A 9 7.37 7.62 -10.75
N ALA A 10 6.30 6.96 -10.32
CA ALA A 10 4.97 7.55 -10.25
C ALA A 10 4.85 8.63 -9.15
N ASP A 11 5.72 8.60 -8.15
CA ASP A 11 5.78 9.59 -7.09
C ASP A 11 7.20 10.14 -7.00
N ASN A 12 7.34 11.45 -7.15
CA ASN A 12 8.61 12.13 -6.97
C ASN A 12 9.13 11.90 -5.55
N GLY A 13 10.39 11.49 -5.42
CA GLY A 13 10.99 11.14 -4.14
C GLY A 13 10.99 9.65 -3.84
N ALA A 14 10.36 8.84 -4.68
CA ALA A 14 10.32 7.39 -4.53
C ALA A 14 11.33 6.65 -5.42
N GLU A 15 12.22 7.36 -6.10
CA GLU A 15 13.17 6.76 -7.06
C GLU A 15 14.19 5.84 -6.39
N HIS A 16 14.54 6.11 -5.15
CA HIS A 16 15.55 5.35 -4.40
C HIS A 16 14.97 4.32 -3.46
N GLY A 17 13.70 4.47 -3.11
CA GLY A 17 13.03 3.58 -2.19
C GLY A 17 11.60 4.00 -1.90
N VAL A 18 10.92 3.21 -1.10
CA VAL A 18 9.53 3.42 -0.71
C VAL A 18 9.37 3.17 0.79
N PHE A 19 8.31 3.70 1.36
CA PHE A 19 7.79 3.23 2.63
C PHE A 19 6.80 2.11 2.36
N CYS A 20 6.89 1.01 3.09
CA CYS A 20 6.04 -0.16 2.92
C CYS A 20 5.40 -0.51 4.26
N PHE A 21 4.12 -0.82 4.23
CA PHE A 21 3.36 -1.13 5.44
C PHE A 21 2.16 -2.01 5.11
N PHE A 22 1.63 -2.67 6.14
CA PHE A 22 0.39 -3.43 6.00
C PHE A 22 -0.79 -2.46 5.88
N ALA A 23 -1.54 -2.57 4.79
CA ALA A 23 -2.70 -1.71 4.53
C ALA A 23 -3.88 -2.17 5.39
N LEU A 24 -4.32 -1.33 6.34
CA LEU A 24 -5.36 -1.70 7.30
C LEU A 24 -6.73 -1.91 6.66
N ALA A 25 -7.01 -1.20 5.58
CA ALA A 25 -8.29 -1.32 4.88
C ALA A 25 -8.36 -2.55 3.98
N ASP A 26 -7.23 -3.12 3.63
CA ASP A 26 -7.10 -4.23 2.68
C ASP A 26 -6.02 -5.20 3.18
N ASP A 27 -6.20 -6.49 2.94
CA ASP A 27 -5.23 -7.51 3.35
C ASP A 27 -4.06 -7.61 2.38
N CYS A 28 -3.28 -6.54 2.27
CA CYS A 28 -2.13 -6.45 1.37
C CYS A 28 -1.04 -5.54 1.96
N LEU A 29 0.10 -5.47 1.28
CA LEU A 29 1.09 -4.44 1.56
C LEU A 29 0.83 -3.25 0.65
N GLU A 30 1.08 -2.06 1.17
CA GLU A 30 1.00 -0.83 0.41
C GLU A 30 2.33 -0.12 0.47
N ALA A 31 2.74 0.48 -0.63
CA ALA A 31 4.03 1.13 -0.74
C ALA A 31 3.96 2.38 -1.59
N GLY A 32 4.78 3.34 -1.25
CA GLY A 32 4.88 4.60 -1.97
C GLY A 32 5.91 5.52 -1.34
N GLY A 33 5.99 6.73 -1.88
CA GLY A 33 6.91 7.76 -1.41
C GLY A 33 6.21 8.83 -0.58
N ASP A 34 6.72 10.06 -0.70
CA ASP A 34 6.28 11.19 0.13
C ASP A 34 4.80 11.51 -0.01
N ARG A 35 4.25 11.33 -1.21
CA ARG A 35 2.84 11.63 -1.47
C ARG A 35 1.91 10.68 -0.73
N LEU A 36 2.23 9.39 -0.71
CA LEU A 36 1.48 8.41 0.07
C LEU A 36 1.62 8.68 1.57
N MET A 37 2.83 8.98 2.01
CA MET A 37 3.10 9.33 3.41
C MET A 37 2.24 10.53 3.84
N ALA A 38 2.18 11.57 3.02
CA ALA A 38 1.39 12.78 3.32
C ALA A 38 -0.10 12.47 3.48
N GLU A 39 -0.64 11.56 2.67
CA GLU A 39 -2.05 11.13 2.78
C GLU A 39 -2.34 10.48 4.14
N TYR A 40 -1.47 9.58 4.59
CA TYR A 40 -1.64 8.92 5.89
C TYR A 40 -1.45 9.88 7.05
N ILE A 41 -0.47 10.76 6.97
CA ILE A 41 -0.23 11.78 7.99
C ILE A 41 -1.45 12.69 8.13
N ALA A 42 -2.04 13.13 7.01
CA ALA A 42 -3.23 13.98 7.03
C ALA A 42 -4.42 13.29 7.73
N ARG A 43 -4.61 11.99 7.50
CA ARG A 43 -5.66 11.23 8.17
C ARG A 43 -5.42 11.11 9.68
N ILE A 44 -4.19 10.90 10.07
CA ILE A 44 -3.81 10.83 11.49
C ILE A 44 -4.07 12.19 12.16
N GLU A 45 -3.58 13.26 11.54
CA GLU A 45 -3.69 14.62 12.09
C GLU A 45 -5.13 15.14 12.13
N ALA A 46 -6.04 14.56 11.37
CA ALA A 46 -7.46 14.90 11.43
C ALA A 46 -8.14 14.42 12.71
N LEU A 47 -7.52 13.53 13.46
CA LEU A 47 -8.04 13.03 14.73
C LEU A 47 -7.49 13.85 15.90
N PRO A 48 -8.24 14.00 17.01
CA PRO A 48 -7.79 14.77 18.17
C PRO A 48 -6.48 14.20 18.75
N PHE A 49 -5.53 15.08 18.99
CA PHE A 49 -4.25 14.70 19.60
C PHE A 49 -4.49 14.03 20.95
N GLY A 50 -3.84 12.87 21.17
CA GLY A 50 -3.97 12.10 22.40
C GLY A 50 -5.20 11.22 22.49
N SER A 51 -6.10 11.25 21.50
CA SER A 51 -7.25 10.34 21.47
C SER A 51 -6.79 8.90 21.19
N ASP A 52 -7.56 7.93 21.66
CA ASP A 52 -7.26 6.52 21.43
C ASP A 52 -7.22 6.17 19.95
N LYS A 53 -8.14 6.75 19.16
CA LYS A 53 -8.21 6.49 17.71
C LYS A 53 -6.96 7.02 17.01
N ARG A 54 -6.52 8.24 17.35
CA ARG A 54 -5.30 8.80 16.76
C ARG A 54 -4.08 8.00 17.18
N THR A 55 -3.96 7.68 18.45
CA THR A 55 -2.83 6.92 18.98
C THR A 55 -2.75 5.54 18.35
N ALA A 56 -3.88 4.86 18.15
CA ALA A 56 -3.92 3.56 17.48
C ALA A 56 -3.41 3.65 16.04
N LEU A 57 -3.80 4.70 15.29
CA LEU A 57 -3.27 4.92 13.94
C LEU A 57 -1.79 5.27 13.95
N GLU A 58 -1.34 6.11 14.86
CA GLU A 58 0.08 6.45 15.00
C GLU A 58 0.93 5.22 15.27
N GLU A 59 0.52 4.40 16.23
CA GLU A 59 1.24 3.18 16.57
C GLU A 59 1.28 2.19 15.39
N THR A 60 0.16 2.01 14.70
CA THR A 60 0.07 1.06 13.61
C THR A 60 0.85 1.54 12.38
N PHE A 61 0.68 2.80 12.00
CA PHE A 61 1.32 3.32 10.80
C PHE A 61 2.81 3.61 11.02
N TYR A 62 3.16 4.41 12.02
CA TYR A 62 4.56 4.79 12.22
C TYR A 62 5.42 3.63 12.68
N ALA A 63 4.93 2.80 13.58
CA ALA A 63 5.68 1.63 14.05
C ALA A 63 5.70 0.48 13.03
N GLY A 64 4.65 0.38 12.22
CA GLY A 64 4.51 -0.72 11.26
C GLY A 64 5.20 -0.51 9.92
N GLN A 65 5.50 0.75 9.55
CA GLN A 65 6.13 1.02 8.27
C GLN A 65 7.61 0.64 8.26
N ARG A 66 8.09 0.30 7.07
CA ARG A 66 9.52 0.00 6.86
C ARG A 66 10.00 0.75 5.62
N PRO A 67 11.08 1.53 5.73
CA PRO A 67 11.73 2.09 4.55
C PRO A 67 12.46 0.99 3.80
N LEU A 68 12.20 0.87 2.51
CA LEU A 68 12.81 -0.13 1.65
C LEU A 68 13.52 0.58 0.51
N SER A 69 14.79 0.25 0.29
CA SER A 69 15.58 0.81 -0.80
C SER A 69 15.54 -0.10 -2.02
N TYR A 70 15.50 0.49 -3.21
CA TYR A 70 15.68 -0.25 -4.45
C TYR A 70 17.14 -0.58 -4.64
N ASP A 71 17.43 -1.81 -5.09
CA ASP A 71 18.76 -2.14 -5.57
C ASP A 71 18.98 -1.61 -7.00
N GLY A 72 20.16 -1.86 -7.60
CA GLY A 72 20.47 -1.39 -8.94
C GLY A 72 19.56 -1.95 -10.03
N GLY A 73 18.87 -3.05 -9.77
CA GLY A 73 17.92 -3.68 -10.69
C GLY A 73 16.47 -3.30 -10.45
N GLY A 74 16.20 -2.42 -9.51
CA GLY A 74 14.83 -2.03 -9.17
C GLY A 74 14.10 -3.04 -8.30
N ARG A 75 14.81 -3.83 -7.53
CA ARG A 75 14.24 -4.80 -6.61
C ARG A 75 14.22 -4.27 -5.19
N ILE A 76 13.21 -4.67 -4.43
CA ILE A 76 13.16 -4.46 -2.97
C ILE A 76 13.14 -5.80 -2.28
N THR A 77 13.64 -5.83 -1.05
CA THR A 77 13.55 -6.99 -0.18
C THR A 77 12.45 -6.74 0.84
N LEU A 78 11.38 -7.53 0.78
CA LEU A 78 10.27 -7.41 1.72
C LEU A 78 10.64 -8.04 3.05
N PRO A 79 10.48 -7.32 4.19
CA PRO A 79 10.64 -7.92 5.51
C PRO A 79 9.67 -9.08 5.71
N GLU A 80 10.15 -10.15 6.32
CA GLU A 80 9.35 -11.35 6.53
C GLU A 80 8.08 -11.07 7.34
N SER A 81 8.17 -10.20 8.34
CA SER A 81 7.02 -9.82 9.15
C SER A 81 5.90 -9.20 8.32
N LEU A 82 6.23 -8.34 7.36
CA LEU A 82 5.23 -7.76 6.46
C LEU A 82 4.62 -8.81 5.55
N CYS A 83 5.43 -9.72 5.03
CA CYS A 83 4.93 -10.82 4.20
C CYS A 83 3.94 -11.69 4.97
N GLN A 84 4.23 -11.99 6.22
CA GLN A 84 3.34 -12.75 7.09
C GLN A 84 2.03 -12.01 7.36
N ASP A 85 2.10 -10.73 7.69
CA ASP A 85 0.92 -9.91 7.95
C ASP A 85 -0.02 -9.87 6.75
N ALA A 86 0.52 -9.77 5.54
CA ALA A 86 -0.26 -9.73 4.31
C ALA A 86 -0.58 -11.13 3.75
N GLY A 87 -0.10 -12.19 4.39
CA GLY A 87 -0.32 -13.55 3.94
C GLY A 87 0.25 -13.84 2.56
N LEU A 88 1.40 -13.23 2.23
CA LEU A 88 2.03 -13.41 0.92
C LEU A 88 2.65 -14.80 0.81
N GLY A 89 2.28 -15.51 -0.24
CA GLY A 89 2.95 -16.74 -0.66
C GLY A 89 4.04 -16.44 -1.67
N GLU A 90 4.40 -17.45 -2.46
CA GLU A 90 5.42 -17.31 -3.50
C GLU A 90 4.91 -16.51 -4.71
N ASP A 91 3.62 -16.60 -5.00
CA ASP A 91 3.00 -15.94 -6.16
C ASP A 91 2.29 -14.68 -5.71
N VAL A 92 2.85 -13.54 -6.04
CA VAL A 92 2.32 -12.22 -5.69
C VAL A 92 1.97 -11.42 -6.93
N VAL A 93 1.07 -10.46 -6.76
CA VAL A 93 0.74 -9.50 -7.81
C VAL A 93 1.01 -8.08 -7.30
N ILE A 94 1.62 -7.27 -8.15
CA ILE A 94 1.90 -5.87 -7.86
C ILE A 94 0.87 -5.02 -8.60
N VAL A 95 0.11 -4.23 -7.86
CA VAL A 95 -1.01 -3.44 -8.38
C VAL A 95 -0.67 -1.97 -8.27
N GLY A 96 -0.50 -1.29 -9.41
CA GLY A 96 -0.25 0.16 -9.43
C GLY A 96 -1.52 0.95 -9.20
N LEU A 97 -1.48 1.91 -8.31
CA LEU A 97 -2.60 2.78 -7.95
C LEU A 97 -2.15 4.25 -7.99
N GLY A 98 -1.64 4.70 -9.15
CA GLY A 98 -1.13 6.05 -9.26
C GLY A 98 0.15 6.25 -8.47
N PRO A 99 0.18 7.16 -7.49
CA PRO A 99 1.41 7.45 -6.72
C PRO A 99 1.77 6.38 -5.70
N ARG A 100 1.00 5.31 -5.62
CA ARG A 100 1.25 4.18 -4.71
C ARG A 100 1.08 2.88 -5.46
N PHE A 101 1.55 1.79 -4.88
CA PHE A 101 1.26 0.45 -5.37
C PHE A 101 1.01 -0.49 -4.20
N GLN A 102 0.36 -1.60 -4.51
CA GLN A 102 0.05 -2.64 -3.52
C GLN A 102 0.69 -3.95 -3.94
N ILE A 103 1.01 -4.77 -2.96
CA ILE A 103 1.54 -6.11 -3.16
C ILE A 103 0.56 -7.08 -2.50
N TRP A 104 -0.03 -7.93 -3.33
CA TRP A 104 -1.07 -8.87 -2.93
C TRP A 104 -0.61 -10.29 -3.11
N ASP A 105 -1.04 -11.18 -2.22
CA ASP A 105 -1.06 -12.59 -2.54
C ASP A 105 -1.99 -12.80 -3.74
N ARG A 106 -1.56 -13.56 -4.76
CA ARG A 106 -2.33 -13.68 -6.00
C ARG A 106 -3.72 -14.25 -5.77
N ALA A 107 -3.84 -15.26 -4.92
CA ALA A 107 -5.14 -15.88 -4.66
C ALA A 107 -6.12 -14.89 -4.02
N ARG A 108 -5.64 -14.07 -3.08
CA ARG A 108 -6.46 -13.03 -2.46
C ARG A 108 -6.86 -11.94 -3.44
N TRP A 109 -5.94 -11.52 -4.29
CA TRP A 109 -6.25 -10.55 -5.35
C TRP A 109 -7.32 -11.07 -6.29
N ASN A 110 -7.17 -12.31 -6.78
CA ASN A 110 -8.13 -12.91 -7.68
C ASN A 110 -9.51 -13.07 -7.06
N ALA A 111 -9.58 -13.40 -5.77
CA ALA A 111 -10.83 -13.58 -5.06
C ALA A 111 -11.67 -12.31 -4.94
N ARG A 112 -11.03 -11.13 -4.89
CA ARG A 112 -11.75 -9.85 -4.74
C ARG A 112 -11.96 -9.10 -6.05
N ARG A 113 -11.20 -9.43 -7.09
CA ARG A 113 -11.12 -8.63 -8.31
C ARG A 113 -12.48 -8.38 -8.98
N ASP A 114 -13.30 -9.42 -9.07
CA ASP A 114 -14.59 -9.30 -9.77
C ASP A 114 -15.57 -8.39 -9.03
N ALA A 115 -15.64 -8.48 -7.72
CA ALA A 115 -16.46 -7.59 -6.90
C ALA A 115 -15.98 -6.13 -7.03
N ARG A 116 -14.68 -5.90 -7.07
CA ARG A 116 -14.12 -4.55 -7.25
C ARG A 116 -14.41 -3.99 -8.63
N ARG A 117 -14.37 -4.82 -9.66
CA ARG A 117 -14.76 -4.40 -11.02
C ARG A 117 -16.23 -4.02 -11.09
N ALA A 118 -17.11 -4.78 -10.43
CA ALA A 118 -18.53 -4.47 -10.37
C ALA A 118 -18.77 -3.12 -9.71
N LEU A 119 -18.10 -2.84 -8.59
CA LEU A 119 -18.17 -1.56 -7.91
C LEU A 119 -17.69 -0.42 -8.82
N ALA A 120 -16.57 -0.62 -9.51
CA ALA A 120 -16.02 0.38 -10.43
C ALA A 120 -17.01 0.72 -11.55
N ARG A 121 -17.71 -0.27 -12.10
CA ARG A 121 -18.75 -0.05 -13.12
C ARG A 121 -19.89 0.79 -12.57
N GLN A 122 -20.35 0.51 -11.36
CA GLN A 122 -21.38 1.30 -10.70
C GLN A 122 -20.98 2.76 -10.58
N VAL A 123 -19.74 3.02 -10.15
CA VAL A 123 -19.22 4.38 -10.03
C VAL A 123 -19.17 5.07 -11.39
N MET A 124 -18.68 4.40 -12.42
CA MET A 124 -18.58 4.97 -13.78
C MET A 124 -19.96 5.24 -14.39
N ASN A 125 -20.97 4.46 -14.02
CA ASN A 125 -22.35 4.66 -14.48
C ASN A 125 -23.12 5.70 -13.67
N GLY A 126 -22.47 6.32 -12.67
CA GLY A 126 -23.10 7.33 -11.82
C GLY A 126 -24.04 6.75 -10.78
N GLU A 127 -23.97 5.45 -10.50
CA GLU A 127 -24.81 4.81 -9.50
C GLU A 127 -24.32 5.14 -8.08
N ALA A 128 -25.26 5.27 -7.15
CA ALA A 128 -24.93 5.45 -5.74
C ALA A 128 -24.31 4.17 -5.18
N VAL A 129 -23.23 4.32 -4.41
CA VAL A 129 -22.47 3.21 -3.82
C VAL A 129 -22.28 3.37 -2.32
#